data_44a1c74691d08d6c24426c8c725666a1
#
_entry.id   44a1c74691d08d6c24426c8c725666a1
#
_cell.length_a   1.000
_cell.length_b   1.000
_cell.length_c   1.000
_cell.angle_alpha   90.00
_cell.angle_beta   90.00
_cell.angle_gamma   90.00
#
_symmetry.space_group_name_H-M   'P 1'
#
loop_
_entity.id
_entity.type
_entity.pdbx_description
1 polymer ?
#
loop_
_entity_poly.entity_id
_entity_poly.type
_entity_poly.pdbx_seq_one_letter_code
_entity_poly.pdbx_strand_id
1 'polypeptide(L)'
;PTIVGDVLAKEMHLWRDRISAIIASHPTWTEDEVAWALIEAMAVTASQLLLEVFDREHGLKGRLSIQTNPKFYRDAARLTEQGLRFAGLAPNMQIKIPATAAGIQAIEEVTAAGASINATVCFTVAQSLAVADAVARGLARRDAAGQDTSRMSPVCTIMVGRLDDWMGVVVKRDQIVIDPGAVHWAGLAAFKRAYGVYQQRGYRCRLLAAAYRHHLHWSELIGGDVVLTIPWPWQKQFNSSDIEVSERIDHPVPGAIVDQLHSHIPDFRVAYEPDGLTEAQFDGYGATARTLRGFIASYQELVAVIRDFMLPNPDSRQ
;
A
#
# COMPACT_ATOMS: atom_id res chain seq x y z
N PRO A 1 1.23 -9.03 -5.72
CA PRO A 1 0.55 -10.14 -6.40
C PRO A 1 -0.72 -9.71 -7.14
N THR A 2 -1.63 -8.94 -6.52
CA THR A 2 -2.92 -8.56 -7.14
C THR A 2 -2.74 -7.87 -8.50
N ILE A 3 -1.89 -6.83 -8.59
CA ILE A 3 -1.63 -6.13 -9.86
C ILE A 3 -1.02 -7.07 -10.91
N VAL A 4 -0.14 -7.99 -10.50
CA VAL A 4 0.44 -9.00 -11.39
C VAL A 4 -0.65 -9.92 -11.94
N GLY A 5 -1.57 -10.39 -11.10
CA GLY A 5 -2.75 -11.15 -11.54
C GLY A 5 -3.61 -10.38 -12.53
N ASP A 6 -3.87 -9.08 -12.28
CA ASP A 6 -4.63 -8.22 -13.19
C ASP A 6 -3.94 -8.03 -14.56
N VAL A 7 -2.59 -7.92 -14.57
CA VAL A 7 -1.79 -7.84 -15.80
C VAL A 7 -1.88 -9.16 -16.56
N LEU A 8 -1.69 -10.30 -15.90
CA LEU A 8 -1.81 -11.60 -16.56
C LEU A 8 -3.21 -11.85 -17.11
N ALA A 9 -4.26 -11.46 -16.40
CA ALA A 9 -5.63 -11.60 -16.90
C ALA A 9 -5.90 -10.83 -18.18
N LYS A 10 -5.20 -9.72 -18.44
CA LYS A 10 -5.39 -8.86 -19.61
C LYS A 10 -4.35 -9.08 -20.71
N GLU A 11 -3.13 -9.43 -20.32
CA GLU A 11 -1.95 -9.41 -21.18
C GLU A 11 -1.17 -10.73 -21.14
N MET A 12 -1.83 -11.85 -20.84
CA MET A 12 -1.19 -13.17 -20.76
C MET A 12 -0.33 -13.49 -21.98
N HIS A 13 -0.76 -13.05 -23.18
CA HIS A 13 -0.05 -13.28 -24.44
C HIS A 13 1.37 -12.68 -24.46
N LEU A 14 1.61 -11.61 -23.68
CA LEU A 14 2.94 -10.99 -23.56
C LEU A 14 3.84 -11.71 -22.54
N TRP A 15 3.26 -12.46 -21.62
CA TRP A 15 3.98 -13.06 -20.49
C TRP A 15 4.13 -14.58 -20.58
N ARG A 16 3.36 -15.25 -21.45
CA ARG A 16 3.35 -16.71 -21.60
C ARG A 16 4.74 -17.28 -21.83
N ASP A 17 5.48 -16.77 -22.82
CA ASP A 17 6.80 -17.26 -23.17
C ASP A 17 7.81 -17.02 -22.03
N ARG A 18 7.66 -15.89 -21.31
CA ARG A 18 8.50 -15.57 -20.16
C ARG A 18 8.26 -16.52 -18.99
N ILE A 19 7.02 -16.87 -18.71
CA ILE A 19 6.65 -17.85 -17.68
C ILE A 19 7.25 -19.21 -18.06
N SER A 20 7.05 -19.66 -19.30
CA SER A 20 7.60 -20.93 -19.79
C SER A 20 9.13 -20.96 -19.71
N ALA A 21 9.81 -19.85 -20.05
CA ALA A 21 11.25 -19.73 -19.95
C ALA A 21 11.76 -19.82 -18.49
N ILE A 22 11.07 -19.19 -17.52
CA ILE A 22 11.41 -19.29 -16.11
C ILE A 22 11.30 -20.74 -15.63
N ILE A 23 10.22 -21.43 -15.97
CA ILE A 23 10.00 -22.83 -15.60
C ILE A 23 11.09 -23.73 -16.22
N ALA A 24 11.39 -23.56 -17.49
CA ALA A 24 12.39 -24.38 -18.19
C ALA A 24 13.81 -24.17 -17.63
N SER A 25 14.15 -22.95 -17.22
CA SER A 25 15.48 -22.65 -16.64
C SER A 25 15.64 -23.09 -15.19
N HIS A 26 14.52 -23.43 -14.50
CA HIS A 26 14.52 -23.81 -13.09
C HIS A 26 13.63 -25.04 -12.85
N PRO A 27 14.03 -26.24 -13.36
CA PRO A 27 13.16 -27.43 -13.39
C PRO A 27 12.83 -28.00 -12.00
N THR A 28 13.48 -27.52 -10.93
CA THR A 28 13.25 -27.96 -9.54
C THR A 28 12.48 -26.94 -8.71
N TRP A 29 12.17 -25.77 -9.28
CA TRP A 29 11.46 -24.75 -8.54
C TRP A 29 9.99 -25.11 -8.31
N THR A 30 9.50 -24.67 -7.17
CA THR A 30 8.10 -24.72 -6.80
C THR A 30 7.30 -23.64 -7.53
N GLU A 31 5.97 -23.77 -7.52
CA GLU A 31 5.06 -22.76 -8.05
C GLU A 31 5.27 -21.38 -7.39
N ASP A 32 5.53 -21.35 -6.08
CA ASP A 32 5.82 -20.13 -5.34
C ASP A 32 7.12 -19.46 -5.84
N GLU A 33 8.18 -20.21 -6.08
CA GLU A 33 9.45 -19.67 -6.58
C GLU A 33 9.32 -19.10 -7.98
N VAL A 34 8.61 -19.78 -8.88
CA VAL A 34 8.30 -19.31 -10.23
C VAL A 34 7.42 -18.04 -10.18
N ALA A 35 6.39 -18.02 -9.31
CA ALA A 35 5.52 -16.87 -9.15
C ALA A 35 6.31 -15.63 -8.68
N TRP A 36 7.25 -15.78 -7.73
CA TRP A 36 8.09 -14.68 -7.29
C TRP A 36 9.06 -14.21 -8.36
N ALA A 37 9.69 -15.10 -9.10
CA ALA A 37 10.55 -14.72 -10.23
C ALA A 37 9.77 -13.93 -11.30
N LEU A 38 8.53 -14.30 -11.56
CA LEU A 38 7.65 -13.55 -12.47
C LEU A 38 7.33 -12.16 -11.93
N ILE A 39 6.96 -12.06 -10.63
CA ILE A 39 6.68 -10.77 -9.97
C ILE A 39 7.89 -9.84 -10.07
N GLU A 40 9.09 -10.36 -9.80
CA GLU A 40 10.34 -9.60 -9.86
C GLU A 40 10.66 -9.17 -11.30
N ALA A 41 10.49 -10.06 -12.28
CA ALA A 41 10.70 -9.72 -13.69
C ALA A 41 9.74 -8.61 -14.17
N MET A 42 8.45 -8.70 -13.80
CA MET A 42 7.48 -7.65 -14.09
C MET A 42 7.84 -6.33 -13.41
N ALA A 43 8.25 -6.38 -12.15
CA ALA A 43 8.65 -5.18 -11.40
C ALA A 43 9.87 -4.50 -12.04
N VAL A 44 10.89 -5.27 -12.43
CA VAL A 44 12.07 -4.73 -13.13
C VAL A 44 11.67 -4.08 -14.44
N THR A 45 10.85 -4.75 -15.26
CA THR A 45 10.36 -4.20 -16.52
C THR A 45 9.59 -2.89 -16.32
N ALA A 46 8.68 -2.85 -15.35
CA ALA A 46 7.90 -1.65 -15.05
C ALA A 46 8.75 -0.51 -14.46
N SER A 47 9.79 -0.83 -13.68
CA SER A 47 10.69 0.17 -13.09
C SER A 47 11.44 0.97 -14.15
N GLN A 48 11.81 0.34 -15.28
CA GLN A 48 12.50 1.00 -16.37
C GLN A 48 11.71 2.19 -16.96
N LEU A 49 10.37 2.07 -17.00
CA LEU A 49 9.49 3.13 -17.50
C LEU A 49 9.51 4.39 -16.64
N LEU A 50 10.00 4.29 -15.41
CA LEU A 50 10.01 5.38 -14.44
C LEU A 50 11.41 5.97 -14.20
N LEU A 51 12.48 5.37 -14.77
CA LEU A 51 13.86 5.78 -14.51
C LEU A 51 14.16 7.22 -14.91
N GLU A 52 13.64 7.69 -16.04
CA GLU A 52 13.84 9.09 -16.48
C GLU A 52 13.28 10.07 -15.43
N VAL A 53 12.09 9.79 -14.89
CA VAL A 53 11.50 10.62 -13.83
C VAL A 53 12.31 10.49 -12.54
N PHE A 54 12.79 9.30 -12.21
CA PHE A 54 13.59 9.06 -11.02
C PHE A 54 14.90 9.85 -11.04
N ASP A 55 15.58 9.89 -12.17
CA ASP A 55 16.85 10.62 -12.30
C ASP A 55 16.63 12.14 -12.32
N ARG A 56 15.63 12.62 -13.08
CA ARG A 56 15.27 14.04 -13.14
C ARG A 56 14.87 14.59 -11.77
N GLU A 57 14.16 13.80 -10.98
CA GLU A 57 13.65 14.20 -9.65
C GLU A 57 14.59 13.75 -8.51
N HIS A 58 15.85 13.46 -8.83
CA HIS A 58 16.90 13.09 -7.87
C HIS A 58 16.51 11.96 -6.91
N GLY A 59 15.72 10.99 -7.37
CA GLY A 59 15.27 9.84 -6.58
C GLY A 59 14.03 10.10 -5.72
N LEU A 60 13.53 11.31 -5.64
CA LEU A 60 12.35 11.65 -4.82
C LEU A 60 11.03 11.20 -5.44
N LYS A 61 11.00 11.04 -6.79
CA LYS A 61 9.85 10.53 -7.56
C LYS A 61 10.30 9.41 -8.52
N GLY A 62 9.41 8.91 -9.35
CA GLY A 62 9.73 7.89 -10.35
C GLY A 62 10.07 6.51 -9.77
N ARG A 63 9.52 6.16 -8.61
CA ARG A 63 9.74 4.88 -7.95
C ARG A 63 8.63 3.88 -8.26
N LEU A 64 9.02 2.61 -8.40
CA LEU A 64 8.10 1.48 -8.47
C LEU A 64 8.00 0.79 -7.12
N SER A 65 6.78 0.65 -6.60
CA SER A 65 6.55 -0.10 -5.36
C SER A 65 6.35 -1.58 -5.63
N ILE A 66 7.23 -2.43 -5.08
CA ILE A 66 7.10 -3.89 -5.07
C ILE A 66 6.71 -4.35 -3.66
N GLN A 67 5.65 -5.16 -3.55
CA GLN A 67 5.13 -5.61 -2.27
C GLN A 67 5.78 -6.91 -1.81
N THR A 68 6.18 -6.95 -0.54
CA THR A 68 6.63 -8.17 0.13
C THR A 68 5.52 -9.24 0.17
N ASN A 69 5.90 -10.49 0.37
CA ASN A 69 4.96 -11.61 0.44
C ASN A 69 3.93 -11.38 1.57
N PRO A 70 2.64 -11.32 1.27
CA PRO A 70 1.62 -11.06 2.27
C PRO A 70 1.52 -12.18 3.32
N LYS A 71 2.04 -13.37 3.05
CA LYS A 71 2.13 -14.47 4.04
C LYS A 71 3.12 -14.17 5.17
N PHE A 72 4.05 -13.23 4.98
CA PHE A 72 5.06 -12.87 5.98
C PHE A 72 4.59 -11.77 6.95
N TYR A 73 3.34 -11.38 6.93
CA TYR A 73 2.80 -10.26 7.71
C TYR A 73 3.06 -10.31 9.23
N ARG A 74 3.47 -11.47 9.77
CA ARG A 74 3.82 -11.69 11.19
C ARG A 74 5.32 -11.95 11.42
N ASP A 75 6.15 -11.85 10.39
CA ASP A 75 7.56 -12.23 10.45
C ASP A 75 8.43 -11.06 9.96
N ALA A 76 8.93 -10.27 10.92
CA ALA A 76 9.74 -9.10 10.62
C ALA A 76 11.04 -9.44 9.90
N ALA A 77 11.68 -10.58 10.26
CA ALA A 77 12.94 -10.99 9.65
C ALA A 77 12.76 -11.33 8.16
N ARG A 78 11.74 -12.11 7.82
CA ARG A 78 11.43 -12.43 6.41
C ARG A 78 10.97 -11.21 5.61
N LEU A 79 10.20 -10.31 6.21
CA LEU A 79 9.82 -9.04 5.56
C LEU A 79 11.05 -8.19 5.26
N THR A 80 12.00 -8.10 6.20
CA THR A 80 13.26 -7.37 6.05
C THR A 80 14.12 -8.00 4.97
N GLU A 81 14.41 -9.31 5.05
CA GLU A 81 15.21 -10.05 4.08
C GLU A 81 14.68 -9.88 2.65
N GLN A 82 13.39 -10.12 2.46
CA GLN A 82 12.77 -9.97 1.14
C GLN A 82 12.78 -8.50 0.68
N GLY A 83 12.56 -7.56 1.60
CA GLY A 83 12.60 -6.13 1.31
C GLY A 83 13.97 -5.70 0.80
N LEU A 84 15.04 -6.13 1.45
CA LEU A 84 16.42 -5.82 1.04
C LEU A 84 16.77 -6.46 -0.31
N ARG A 85 16.33 -7.69 -0.54
CA ARG A 85 16.51 -8.35 -1.85
C ARG A 85 15.79 -7.55 -2.95
N PHE A 86 14.57 -7.09 -2.73
CA PHE A 86 13.84 -6.31 -3.71
C PHE A 86 14.46 -4.93 -3.96
N ALA A 87 15.02 -4.29 -2.93
CA ALA A 87 15.72 -3.02 -3.09
C ALA A 87 16.92 -3.12 -4.07
N GLY A 88 17.53 -4.30 -4.18
CA GLY A 88 18.62 -4.57 -5.13
C GLY A 88 18.18 -4.82 -6.57
N LEU A 89 16.88 -4.95 -6.88
CA LEU A 89 16.40 -5.28 -8.23
C LEU A 89 16.55 -4.14 -9.24
N ALA A 90 16.35 -2.89 -8.79
CA ALA A 90 16.55 -1.69 -9.60
C ALA A 90 16.74 -0.45 -8.69
N PRO A 91 17.42 0.61 -9.16
CA PRO A 91 17.75 1.78 -8.33
C PRO A 91 16.49 2.56 -7.85
N ASN A 92 15.39 2.46 -8.56
CA ASN A 92 14.14 3.13 -8.25
C ASN A 92 13.08 2.22 -7.60
N MET A 93 13.48 1.07 -7.05
CA MET A 93 12.56 0.24 -6.27
C MET A 93 12.17 0.93 -4.96
N GLN A 94 10.90 0.75 -4.59
CA GLN A 94 10.34 1.15 -3.32
C GLN A 94 9.65 -0.06 -2.68
N ILE A 95 10.00 -0.37 -1.44
CA ILE A 95 9.61 -1.63 -0.82
C ILE A 95 8.28 -1.48 -0.10
N LYS A 96 7.27 -2.20 -0.58
CA LYS A 96 5.93 -2.12 -0.01
C LYS A 96 5.75 -3.16 1.10
N ILE A 97 5.62 -2.68 2.36
CA ILE A 97 5.56 -3.48 3.58
C ILE A 97 4.23 -3.22 4.30
N PRO A 98 3.50 -4.24 4.79
CA PRO A 98 2.26 -4.01 5.52
C PRO A 98 2.51 -3.37 6.90
N ALA A 99 1.66 -2.43 7.32
CA ALA A 99 1.70 -1.80 8.63
C ALA A 99 1.11 -2.72 9.73
N THR A 100 1.68 -3.90 9.86
CA THR A 100 1.46 -4.88 10.94
C THR A 100 2.51 -4.68 12.04
N ALA A 101 2.35 -5.31 13.20
CA ALA A 101 3.36 -5.24 14.27
C ALA A 101 4.75 -5.67 13.76
N ALA A 102 4.85 -6.78 13.02
CA ALA A 102 6.08 -7.22 12.40
C ALA A 102 6.55 -6.29 11.27
N GLY A 103 5.60 -5.71 10.53
CA GLY A 103 5.88 -4.78 9.44
C GLY A 103 6.50 -3.47 9.93
N ILE A 104 6.10 -2.94 11.09
CA ILE A 104 6.71 -1.75 11.70
C ILE A 104 8.19 -1.98 11.98
N GLN A 105 8.56 -3.14 12.53
CA GLN A 105 9.95 -3.51 12.75
C GLN A 105 10.74 -3.62 11.43
N ALA A 106 10.15 -4.28 10.43
CA ALA A 106 10.78 -4.41 9.11
C ALA A 106 10.96 -3.07 8.39
N ILE A 107 10.01 -2.13 8.53
CA ILE A 107 10.09 -0.77 7.99
C ILE A 107 11.31 -0.03 8.53
N GLU A 108 11.57 -0.11 9.84
CA GLU A 108 12.75 0.50 10.45
C GLU A 108 14.05 -0.10 9.88
N GLU A 109 14.17 -1.44 9.83
CA GLU A 109 15.37 -2.13 9.36
C GLU A 109 15.64 -1.87 7.87
N VAL A 110 14.62 -1.95 7.02
CA VAL A 110 14.74 -1.71 5.59
C VAL A 110 15.10 -0.24 5.31
N THR A 111 14.55 0.69 6.07
CA THR A 111 14.90 2.12 5.99
C THR A 111 16.35 2.35 6.45
N ALA A 112 16.76 1.78 7.57
CA ALA A 112 18.13 1.86 8.08
C ALA A 112 19.17 1.28 7.09
N ALA A 113 18.79 0.26 6.32
CA ALA A 113 19.62 -0.29 5.25
C ALA A 113 19.68 0.60 3.98
N GLY A 114 18.89 1.68 3.89
CA GLY A 114 18.93 2.66 2.80
C GLY A 114 17.89 2.49 1.71
N ALA A 115 16.92 1.61 1.87
CA ALA A 115 15.84 1.46 0.91
C ALA A 115 14.67 2.39 1.25
N SER A 116 14.05 2.97 0.22
CA SER A 116 12.80 3.71 0.39
C SER A 116 11.64 2.74 0.54
N ILE A 117 10.83 2.92 1.58
CA ILE A 117 9.67 2.07 1.84
C ILE A 117 8.35 2.73 1.38
N ASN A 118 7.36 1.89 1.14
CA ASN A 118 5.96 2.25 1.01
C ASN A 118 5.15 1.38 1.98
N ALA A 119 4.84 1.93 3.17
CA ALA A 119 3.96 1.19 4.07
C ALA A 119 2.58 1.04 3.46
N THR A 120 1.96 -0.13 3.63
CA THR A 120 0.61 -0.44 3.11
C THR A 120 -0.21 -1.17 4.16
N VAL A 121 -1.47 -1.51 3.84
CA VAL A 121 -2.37 -2.12 4.82
C VAL A 121 -2.47 -1.24 6.07
N CYS A 122 -2.47 0.06 5.85
CA CYS A 122 -2.59 1.09 6.87
C CYS A 122 -3.96 1.78 6.71
N PHE A 123 -4.68 1.92 7.81
CA PHE A 123 -6.05 2.43 7.85
C PHE A 123 -6.25 3.44 8.97
N THR A 124 -5.46 3.33 10.03
CA THR A 124 -5.65 4.11 11.26
C THR A 124 -4.57 5.17 11.40
N VAL A 125 -4.90 6.24 12.11
CA VAL A 125 -3.93 7.27 12.48
C VAL A 125 -2.80 6.64 13.28
N ALA A 126 -3.10 5.77 14.26
CA ALA A 126 -2.10 5.07 15.05
C ALA A 126 -1.10 4.27 14.20
N GLN A 127 -1.59 3.49 13.20
CA GLN A 127 -0.71 2.77 12.28
C GLN A 127 0.20 3.72 11.49
N SER A 128 -0.37 4.82 10.97
CA SER A 128 0.40 5.78 10.18
C SER A 128 1.51 6.45 11.00
N LEU A 129 1.24 6.78 12.26
CA LEU A 129 2.23 7.36 13.17
C LEU A 129 3.34 6.35 13.49
N ALA A 130 3.00 5.10 13.79
CA ALA A 130 4.00 4.04 14.02
C ALA A 130 4.92 3.84 12.80
N VAL A 131 4.36 3.90 11.58
CA VAL A 131 5.13 3.89 10.32
C VAL A 131 6.10 5.07 10.25
N ALA A 132 5.62 6.29 10.49
CA ALA A 132 6.45 7.50 10.43
C ALA A 132 7.58 7.47 11.47
N ASP A 133 7.28 7.02 12.68
CA ASP A 133 8.26 6.87 13.76
C ASP A 133 9.32 5.78 13.42
N ALA A 134 8.92 4.64 12.85
CA ALA A 134 9.85 3.60 12.39
C ALA A 134 10.78 4.11 11.26
N VAL A 135 10.22 4.85 10.30
CA VAL A 135 11.01 5.51 9.25
C VAL A 135 11.98 6.52 9.87
N ALA A 136 11.53 7.35 10.80
CA ALA A 136 12.38 8.34 11.45
C ALA A 136 13.55 7.68 12.21
N ARG A 137 13.31 6.58 12.94
CA ARG A 137 14.38 5.81 13.60
C ARG A 137 15.37 5.21 12.59
N GLY A 138 14.86 4.63 11.48
CA GLY A 138 15.70 4.09 10.41
C GLY A 138 16.59 5.15 9.76
N LEU A 139 16.04 6.34 9.47
CA LEU A 139 16.77 7.48 8.92
C LEU A 139 17.82 8.00 9.92
N ALA A 140 17.47 8.14 11.21
CA ALA A 140 18.40 8.57 12.25
C ALA A 140 19.59 7.63 12.41
N ARG A 141 19.40 6.30 12.27
CA ARG A 141 20.47 5.32 12.27
C ARG A 141 21.43 5.54 11.08
N ARG A 142 20.93 5.89 9.90
CA ARG A 142 21.75 6.22 8.72
C ARG A 142 22.52 7.51 8.90
N ASP A 143 21.86 8.56 9.37
CA ASP A 143 22.47 9.86 9.60
C ASP A 143 23.60 9.72 10.64
N ALA A 144 23.41 8.96 11.71
CA ALA A 144 24.42 8.66 12.72
C ALA A 144 25.62 7.88 12.12
N ALA A 145 25.39 7.08 11.06
CA ALA A 145 26.43 6.36 10.33
C ALA A 145 27.08 7.18 9.19
N GLY A 146 26.69 8.46 9.02
CA GLY A 146 27.18 9.33 7.96
C GLY A 146 26.74 8.90 6.54
N GLN A 147 25.64 8.15 6.44
CA GLN A 147 25.13 7.63 5.17
C GLN A 147 24.10 8.58 4.56
N ASP A 148 24.21 8.84 3.26
CA ASP A 148 23.30 9.74 2.55
C ASP A 148 21.85 9.23 2.57
N THR A 149 20.94 10.15 2.94
CA THR A 149 19.49 9.94 2.94
C THR A 149 18.75 10.88 1.98
N SER A 150 19.45 11.73 1.25
CA SER A 150 18.86 12.80 0.42
C SER A 150 17.93 12.29 -0.69
N ARG A 151 18.24 11.10 -1.24
CA ARG A 151 17.45 10.45 -2.29
C ARG A 151 16.35 9.53 -1.74
N MET A 152 16.21 9.38 -0.43
CA MET A 152 15.19 8.52 0.16
C MET A 152 13.83 9.24 0.20
N SER A 153 12.79 8.56 -0.25
CA SER A 153 11.43 9.09 -0.36
C SER A 153 10.42 8.08 0.22
N PRO A 154 10.45 7.83 1.54
CA PRO A 154 9.51 6.90 2.17
C PRO A 154 8.10 7.45 2.14
N VAL A 155 7.11 6.56 1.95
CA VAL A 155 5.69 6.90 1.98
C VAL A 155 4.89 5.93 2.85
N CYS A 156 3.80 6.43 3.44
CA CYS A 156 2.81 5.64 4.17
C CYS A 156 1.48 5.70 3.42
N THR A 157 1.04 4.56 2.90
CA THR A 157 -0.22 4.44 2.16
C THR A 157 -1.39 4.18 3.09
N ILE A 158 -2.21 5.18 3.33
CA ILE A 158 -3.54 5.00 3.93
C ILE A 158 -4.52 4.60 2.81
N MET A 159 -5.16 3.44 2.98
CA MET A 159 -6.08 2.89 1.99
C MET A 159 -7.50 3.43 2.24
N VAL A 160 -7.71 4.72 1.94
CA VAL A 160 -8.91 5.49 2.31
C VAL A 160 -10.22 4.79 1.96
N GLY A 161 -10.40 4.37 0.71
CA GLY A 161 -11.64 3.72 0.30
C GLY A 161 -11.85 2.32 0.89
N ARG A 162 -10.79 1.61 1.28
CA ARG A 162 -10.95 0.35 2.00
C ARG A 162 -11.34 0.56 3.46
N LEU A 163 -11.00 1.72 4.04
CA LEU A 163 -11.52 2.10 5.34
C LEU A 163 -13.02 2.39 5.26
N ASP A 164 -13.48 3.12 4.23
CA ASP A 164 -14.92 3.31 3.98
C ASP A 164 -15.64 1.98 3.78
N ASP A 165 -15.08 1.07 2.97
CA ASP A 165 -15.63 -0.29 2.79
C ASP A 165 -15.77 -1.02 4.13
N TRP A 166 -14.77 -0.90 5.02
CA TRP A 166 -14.80 -1.52 6.34
C TRP A 166 -15.88 -0.90 7.23
N MET A 167 -16.01 0.44 7.25
CA MET A 167 -17.07 1.11 7.99
C MET A 167 -18.46 0.66 7.49
N GLY A 168 -18.64 0.53 6.18
CA GLY A 168 -19.88 -0.01 5.60
C GLY A 168 -20.18 -1.44 6.07
N VAL A 169 -19.15 -2.29 6.23
CA VAL A 169 -19.31 -3.64 6.80
C VAL A 169 -19.74 -3.59 8.26
N VAL A 170 -19.09 -2.73 9.07
CA VAL A 170 -19.43 -2.56 10.49
C VAL A 170 -20.85 -2.05 10.66
N VAL A 171 -21.22 -1.01 9.91
CA VAL A 171 -22.58 -0.44 9.93
C VAL A 171 -23.63 -1.50 9.62
N LYS A 172 -23.40 -2.33 8.60
CA LYS A 172 -24.33 -3.41 8.24
C LYS A 172 -24.36 -4.53 9.25
N ARG A 173 -23.21 -4.99 9.72
CA ARG A 173 -23.07 -6.10 10.67
C ARG A 173 -23.74 -5.79 12.01
N ASP A 174 -23.50 -4.57 12.50
CA ASP A 174 -23.90 -4.16 13.85
C ASP A 174 -25.23 -3.35 13.81
N GLN A 175 -25.88 -3.28 12.65
CA GLN A 175 -27.16 -2.63 12.43
C GLN A 175 -27.19 -1.14 12.90
N ILE A 176 -26.08 -0.43 12.67
CA ILE A 176 -25.93 0.97 13.07
C ILE A 176 -26.76 1.85 12.16
N VAL A 177 -27.57 2.74 12.76
CA VAL A 177 -28.31 3.75 12.03
C VAL A 177 -27.46 5.02 11.94
N ILE A 178 -27.04 5.37 10.74
CA ILE A 178 -26.18 6.51 10.44
C ILE A 178 -26.51 7.06 9.05
N ASP A 179 -26.24 8.35 8.79
CA ASP A 179 -26.32 8.90 7.44
C ASP A 179 -25.33 8.13 6.52
N PRO A 180 -25.83 7.49 5.45
CA PRO A 180 -24.95 6.76 4.51
C PRO A 180 -23.85 7.64 3.91
N GLY A 181 -24.11 8.94 3.71
CA GLY A 181 -23.13 9.91 3.21
C GLY A 181 -21.95 10.13 4.15
N ALA A 182 -22.16 9.99 5.47
CA ALA A 182 -21.10 10.14 6.45
C ALA A 182 -20.00 9.07 6.30
N VAL A 183 -20.39 7.83 5.98
CA VAL A 183 -19.43 6.68 5.85
C VAL A 183 -18.38 6.94 4.77
N HIS A 184 -18.72 7.68 3.71
CA HIS A 184 -17.78 8.03 2.63
C HIS A 184 -16.68 9.01 3.05
N TRP A 185 -16.75 9.55 4.24
CA TRP A 185 -15.72 10.44 4.79
C TRP A 185 -14.76 9.75 5.75
N ALA A 186 -15.01 8.51 6.12
CA ALA A 186 -14.23 7.83 7.16
C ALA A 186 -12.73 7.76 6.83
N GLY A 187 -12.40 7.31 5.63
CA GLY A 187 -11.02 7.24 5.16
C GLY A 187 -10.35 8.60 5.03
N LEU A 188 -11.10 9.59 4.55
CA LEU A 188 -10.61 10.98 4.44
C LEU A 188 -10.40 11.62 5.79
N ALA A 189 -11.30 11.40 6.76
CA ALA A 189 -11.15 11.93 8.10
C ALA A 189 -9.88 11.38 8.79
N ALA A 190 -9.66 10.07 8.71
CA ALA A 190 -8.44 9.45 9.22
C ALA A 190 -7.19 9.97 8.50
N PHE A 191 -7.24 10.12 7.16
CA PHE A 191 -6.13 10.63 6.36
C PHE A 191 -5.77 12.08 6.74
N LYS A 192 -6.76 12.99 6.74
CA LYS A 192 -6.54 14.41 7.08
C LYS A 192 -6.07 14.56 8.54
N ARG A 193 -6.58 13.73 9.47
CA ARG A 193 -6.10 13.69 10.85
C ARG A 193 -4.63 13.30 10.92
N ALA A 194 -4.24 12.22 10.23
CA ALA A 194 -2.85 11.79 10.15
C ALA A 194 -1.97 12.86 9.49
N TYR A 195 -2.45 13.49 8.40
CA TYR A 195 -1.74 14.55 7.69
C TYR A 195 -1.40 15.73 8.61
N GLY A 196 -2.38 16.22 9.38
CA GLY A 196 -2.13 17.29 10.36
C GLY A 196 -1.04 16.94 11.38
N VAL A 197 -1.02 15.70 11.89
CA VAL A 197 0.03 15.25 12.81
C VAL A 197 1.39 15.14 12.10
N TYR A 198 1.42 14.63 10.85
CA TYR A 198 2.64 14.54 10.06
C TYR A 198 3.28 15.92 9.84
N GLN A 199 2.47 16.92 9.47
CA GLN A 199 2.94 18.30 9.31
C GLN A 199 3.46 18.89 10.64
N GLN A 200 2.70 18.72 11.72
CA GLN A 200 3.08 19.21 13.05
C GLN A 200 4.41 18.62 13.55
N ARG A 201 4.66 17.32 13.29
CA ARG A 201 5.87 16.62 13.72
C ARG A 201 7.03 16.71 12.72
N GLY A 202 6.80 17.26 11.52
CA GLY A 202 7.81 17.39 10.48
C GLY A 202 8.35 16.05 9.97
N TYR A 203 7.50 15.02 9.84
CA TYR A 203 7.93 13.72 9.35
C TYR A 203 8.39 13.78 7.88
N ARG A 204 9.51 13.13 7.58
CA ARG A 204 10.00 12.97 6.20
C ARG A 204 9.20 11.91 5.41
N CYS A 205 8.52 10.99 6.10
CA CYS A 205 7.61 10.04 5.49
C CYS A 205 6.37 10.80 5.00
N ARG A 206 6.06 10.74 3.70
CA ARG A 206 4.85 11.36 3.14
C ARG A 206 3.67 10.42 3.20
N LEU A 207 2.47 10.96 3.35
CA LEU A 207 1.26 10.18 3.21
C LEU A 207 0.93 9.93 1.73
N LEU A 208 0.36 8.75 1.47
CA LEU A 208 -0.13 8.35 0.17
C LEU A 208 -1.59 7.87 0.31
N ALA A 209 -2.51 8.41 -0.50
CA ALA A 209 -3.88 7.96 -0.56
C ALA A 209 -4.08 6.92 -1.66
N ALA A 210 -4.76 5.83 -1.33
CA ALA A 210 -5.02 4.71 -2.24
C ALA A 210 -6.44 4.15 -2.10
N ALA A 211 -6.83 3.33 -3.08
CA ALA A 211 -8.07 2.57 -3.09
C ALA A 211 -9.33 3.45 -3.21
N TYR A 212 -9.41 4.24 -4.25
CA TYR A 212 -10.50 5.18 -4.49
C TYR A 212 -11.87 4.50 -4.67
N ARG A 213 -12.93 5.15 -4.17
CA ARG A 213 -14.34 4.74 -4.32
C ARG A 213 -15.21 5.85 -4.89
N HIS A 214 -14.79 7.11 -4.75
CA HIS A 214 -15.48 8.32 -5.21
C HIS A 214 -14.48 9.47 -5.35
N HIS A 215 -14.94 10.60 -5.91
CA HIS A 215 -14.08 11.73 -6.22
C HIS A 215 -13.44 12.39 -5.00
N LEU A 216 -14.10 12.39 -3.83
CA LEU A 216 -13.57 13.01 -2.61
C LEU A 216 -12.19 12.45 -2.23
N HIS A 217 -11.91 11.16 -2.56
CA HIS A 217 -10.63 10.53 -2.28
C HIS A 217 -9.43 11.16 -3.01
N TRP A 218 -9.67 12.01 -4.00
CA TRP A 218 -8.62 12.82 -4.61
C TRP A 218 -8.90 14.32 -4.45
N SER A 219 -10.14 14.78 -4.67
CA SER A 219 -10.45 16.22 -4.67
C SER A 219 -10.21 16.88 -3.31
N GLU A 220 -10.46 16.16 -2.22
CA GLU A 220 -10.23 16.65 -0.85
C GLU A 220 -8.76 16.64 -0.41
N LEU A 221 -7.85 16.08 -1.22
CA LEU A 221 -6.44 15.96 -0.91
C LEU A 221 -5.56 16.85 -1.81
N ILE A 222 -6.15 17.67 -2.65
CA ILE A 222 -5.43 18.61 -3.52
C ILE A 222 -4.77 19.69 -2.66
N GLY A 223 -3.53 20.07 -3.01
CA GLY A 223 -2.73 21.11 -2.37
C GLY A 223 -1.77 20.59 -1.29
N GLY A 224 -1.89 19.32 -0.85
CA GLY A 224 -1.01 18.75 0.15
C GLY A 224 0.30 18.19 -0.40
N ASP A 225 1.33 18.11 0.46
CA ASP A 225 2.52 17.28 0.18
C ASP A 225 2.19 15.81 0.43
N VAL A 226 1.38 15.26 -0.48
CA VAL A 226 0.88 13.89 -0.45
C VAL A 226 1.06 13.23 -1.81
N VAL A 227 1.03 11.91 -1.84
CA VAL A 227 1.03 11.13 -3.07
C VAL A 227 -0.37 10.55 -3.30
N LEU A 228 -0.88 10.68 -4.52
CA LEU A 228 -2.15 10.10 -4.94
C LEU A 228 -1.86 8.96 -5.91
N THR A 229 -2.15 7.72 -5.52
CA THR A 229 -2.05 6.58 -6.45
C THR A 229 -3.41 6.28 -7.04
N ILE A 230 -3.59 6.71 -8.29
CA ILE A 230 -4.89 6.72 -8.98
C ILE A 230 -4.90 5.62 -10.04
N PRO A 231 -5.72 4.56 -9.89
CA PRO A 231 -5.89 3.53 -10.90
C PRO A 231 -6.42 4.11 -12.22
N TRP A 232 -5.99 3.51 -13.35
CA TRP A 232 -6.37 3.97 -14.70
C TRP A 232 -7.88 4.25 -14.91
N PRO A 233 -8.81 3.38 -14.46
CA PRO A 233 -10.24 3.68 -14.61
C PRO A 233 -10.65 4.98 -13.90
N TRP A 234 -10.07 5.26 -12.73
CA TRP A 234 -10.34 6.50 -11.99
C TRP A 234 -9.69 7.72 -12.63
N GLN A 235 -8.47 7.60 -13.19
CA GLN A 235 -7.86 8.71 -13.95
C GLN A 235 -8.77 9.14 -15.11
N LYS A 236 -9.34 8.18 -15.85
CA LYS A 236 -10.29 8.48 -16.94
C LYS A 236 -11.54 9.20 -16.42
N GLN A 237 -12.12 8.73 -15.32
CA GLN A 237 -13.31 9.34 -14.73
C GLN A 237 -13.03 10.77 -14.21
N PHE A 238 -11.90 10.97 -13.55
CA PHE A 238 -11.51 12.28 -13.03
C PHE A 238 -11.25 13.28 -14.16
N ASN A 239 -10.54 12.87 -15.21
CA ASN A 239 -10.27 13.72 -16.36
C ASN A 239 -11.53 14.08 -17.18
N SER A 240 -12.58 13.27 -17.11
CA SER A 240 -13.86 13.52 -17.77
C SER A 240 -14.92 14.16 -16.87
N SER A 241 -14.57 14.43 -15.60
CA SER A 241 -15.48 15.07 -14.65
C SER A 241 -15.36 16.60 -14.68
N ASP A 242 -16.40 17.27 -14.20
CA ASP A 242 -16.44 18.73 -13.96
C ASP A 242 -16.07 19.11 -12.52
N ILE A 243 -15.44 18.16 -11.77
CA ILE A 243 -14.97 18.42 -10.42
C ILE A 243 -13.90 19.51 -10.44
N GLU A 244 -14.15 20.58 -9.76
CA GLU A 244 -13.21 21.69 -9.66
C GLU A 244 -11.91 21.26 -9.00
N VAL A 245 -10.77 21.58 -9.66
CA VAL A 245 -9.43 21.37 -9.14
C VAL A 245 -9.01 22.60 -8.32
N SER A 246 -9.24 22.52 -7.00
CA SER A 246 -8.88 23.56 -6.04
C SER A 246 -8.26 22.95 -4.79
N GLU A 247 -7.42 23.70 -4.09
CA GLU A 247 -6.77 23.25 -2.86
C GLU A 247 -7.80 23.00 -1.75
N ARG A 248 -7.81 21.79 -1.19
CA ARG A 248 -8.77 21.36 -0.15
C ARG A 248 -8.14 20.55 0.97
N ILE A 249 -6.85 20.25 0.92
CA ILE A 249 -6.21 19.40 1.94
C ILE A 249 -6.37 19.97 3.35
N ASP A 250 -6.28 21.29 3.49
CA ASP A 250 -6.40 22.00 4.75
C ASP A 250 -7.85 22.30 5.16
N HIS A 251 -8.81 22.05 4.27
CA HIS A 251 -10.22 22.14 4.65
C HIS A 251 -10.57 20.98 5.60
N PRO A 252 -11.08 21.26 6.80
CA PRO A 252 -11.46 20.19 7.71
C PRO A 252 -12.63 19.38 7.15
N VAL A 253 -12.66 18.10 7.49
CA VAL A 253 -13.91 17.32 7.30
C VAL A 253 -15.00 17.98 8.16
N PRO A 254 -16.23 18.13 7.63
CA PRO A 254 -17.31 18.75 8.41
C PRO A 254 -17.47 18.10 9.79
N GLY A 255 -17.42 18.91 10.85
CA GLY A 255 -17.42 18.41 12.23
C GLY A 255 -18.60 17.49 12.54
N ALA A 256 -19.80 17.82 12.05
CA ALA A 256 -20.99 16.98 12.22
C ALA A 256 -20.82 15.57 11.64
N ILE A 257 -20.05 15.40 10.55
CA ILE A 257 -19.74 14.09 9.96
C ILE A 257 -18.78 13.32 10.87
N VAL A 258 -17.70 13.98 11.32
CA VAL A 258 -16.73 13.36 12.23
C VAL A 258 -17.42 12.94 13.53
N ASP A 259 -18.23 13.81 14.12
CA ASP A 259 -19.00 13.53 15.35
C ASP A 259 -19.93 12.33 15.18
N GLN A 260 -20.60 12.25 14.03
CA GLN A 260 -21.50 11.15 13.71
C GLN A 260 -20.77 9.82 13.57
N LEU A 261 -19.66 9.80 12.81
CA LEU A 261 -18.81 8.63 12.66
C LEU A 261 -18.21 8.18 14.01
N HIS A 262 -17.69 9.13 14.77
CA HIS A 262 -17.02 8.87 16.05
C HIS A 262 -17.99 8.37 17.14
N SER A 263 -19.22 8.89 17.14
CA SER A 263 -20.22 8.51 18.16
C SER A 263 -20.87 7.15 17.87
N HIS A 264 -21.08 6.82 16.59
CA HIS A 264 -21.87 5.65 16.22
C HIS A 264 -21.04 4.44 15.77
N ILE A 265 -19.80 4.64 15.26
CA ILE A 265 -18.97 3.56 14.74
C ILE A 265 -17.70 3.38 15.61
N PRO A 266 -17.69 2.40 16.52
CA PRO A 266 -16.51 2.15 17.39
C PRO A 266 -15.22 1.94 16.59
N ASP A 267 -15.28 1.21 15.49
CA ASP A 267 -14.14 0.95 14.60
C ASP A 267 -13.59 2.24 13.94
N PHE A 268 -14.45 3.23 13.68
CA PHE A 268 -13.99 4.53 13.19
C PHE A 268 -13.26 5.30 14.29
N ARG A 269 -13.77 5.31 15.52
CA ARG A 269 -13.10 5.96 16.65
C ARG A 269 -11.68 5.41 16.82
N VAL A 270 -11.55 4.09 16.77
CA VAL A 270 -10.24 3.41 16.81
C VAL A 270 -9.34 3.82 15.64
N ALA A 271 -9.89 4.03 14.45
CA ALA A 271 -9.11 4.45 13.29
C ALA A 271 -8.68 5.91 13.33
N TYR A 272 -9.52 6.77 13.91
CA TYR A 272 -9.34 8.22 13.91
C TYR A 272 -8.42 8.73 15.03
N GLU A 273 -8.45 8.07 16.20
CA GLU A 273 -7.65 8.51 17.34
C GLU A 273 -6.17 8.08 17.19
N PRO A 274 -5.22 9.00 17.47
CA PRO A 274 -3.78 8.72 17.37
C PRO A 274 -3.29 7.56 18.27
N ASP A 275 -3.99 7.32 19.38
CA ASP A 275 -3.75 6.26 20.35
C ASP A 275 -4.82 5.16 20.33
N GLY A 276 -5.63 5.13 19.27
CA GLY A 276 -6.74 4.19 19.15
C GLY A 276 -6.33 2.71 19.09
N LEU A 277 -5.08 2.43 18.70
CA LEU A 277 -4.49 1.09 18.68
C LEU A 277 -3.03 1.13 19.14
N THR A 278 -2.61 0.09 19.85
CA THR A 278 -1.20 -0.26 20.02
C THR A 278 -0.68 -1.07 18.83
N GLU A 279 0.64 -1.11 18.62
CA GLU A 279 1.23 -1.90 17.52
C GLU A 279 0.82 -3.37 17.57
N ALA A 280 0.73 -3.97 18.76
CA ALA A 280 0.29 -5.35 18.93
C ALA A 280 -1.17 -5.61 18.48
N GLN A 281 -1.98 -4.57 18.36
CA GLN A 281 -3.38 -4.65 17.92
C GLN A 281 -3.57 -4.42 16.41
N PHE A 282 -2.56 -3.94 15.69
CA PHE A 282 -2.67 -3.59 14.28
C PHE A 282 -3.17 -4.75 13.41
N ASP A 283 -2.66 -5.95 13.62
CA ASP A 283 -3.00 -7.14 12.84
C ASP A 283 -4.46 -7.56 13.01
N GLY A 284 -5.03 -7.30 14.20
CA GLY A 284 -6.40 -7.64 14.56
C GLY A 284 -7.44 -6.60 14.12
N TYR A 285 -7.02 -5.40 13.70
CA TYR A 285 -7.97 -4.39 13.23
C TYR A 285 -8.71 -4.89 11.97
N GLY A 286 -10.03 -4.74 11.94
CA GLY A 286 -10.87 -5.39 10.94
C GLY A 286 -10.51 -5.06 9.50
N ALA A 287 -10.21 -3.79 9.17
CA ALA A 287 -9.77 -3.40 7.83
C ALA A 287 -8.41 -4.01 7.47
N THR A 288 -7.48 -4.11 8.44
CA THR A 288 -6.17 -4.76 8.29
C THR A 288 -6.34 -6.23 7.97
N ALA A 289 -7.04 -6.97 8.84
CA ALA A 289 -7.26 -8.40 8.68
C ALA A 289 -7.97 -8.73 7.35
N ARG A 290 -9.02 -7.99 7.00
CA ARG A 290 -9.76 -8.16 5.74
C ARG A 290 -8.85 -7.96 4.53
N THR A 291 -8.00 -6.92 4.55
CA THR A 291 -7.10 -6.60 3.43
C THR A 291 -5.99 -7.64 3.29
N LEU A 292 -5.38 -8.07 4.38
CA LEU A 292 -4.37 -9.13 4.37
C LEU A 292 -4.93 -10.43 3.81
N ARG A 293 -6.14 -10.84 4.24
CA ARG A 293 -6.82 -12.02 3.69
C ARG A 293 -7.03 -11.90 2.17
N GLY A 294 -7.45 -10.73 1.69
CA GLY A 294 -7.59 -10.48 0.26
C GLY A 294 -6.26 -10.57 -0.50
N PHE A 295 -5.18 -10.02 0.05
CA PHE A 295 -3.85 -10.09 -0.59
C PHE A 295 -3.29 -11.50 -0.60
N ILE A 296 -3.51 -12.29 0.46
CA ILE A 296 -3.13 -13.70 0.50
C ILE A 296 -3.93 -14.52 -0.52
N ALA A 297 -5.24 -14.27 -0.65
CA ALA A 297 -6.07 -14.93 -1.65
C ALA A 297 -5.59 -14.60 -3.08
N SER A 298 -5.37 -13.31 -3.40
CA SER A 298 -4.84 -12.92 -4.72
C SER A 298 -3.45 -13.51 -5.02
N TYR A 299 -2.62 -13.71 -3.99
CA TYR A 299 -1.35 -14.40 -4.17
C TYR A 299 -1.55 -15.89 -4.48
N GLN A 300 -2.48 -16.55 -3.80
CA GLN A 300 -2.82 -17.96 -4.08
C GLN A 300 -3.40 -18.15 -5.48
N GLU A 301 -4.22 -17.20 -5.95
CA GLU A 301 -4.74 -17.18 -7.33
C GLU A 301 -3.60 -17.07 -8.36
N LEU A 302 -2.61 -16.21 -8.11
CA LEU A 302 -1.43 -16.12 -8.98
C LEU A 302 -0.63 -17.43 -8.99
N VAL A 303 -0.43 -18.06 -7.84
CA VAL A 303 0.25 -19.37 -7.74
C VAL A 303 -0.53 -20.44 -8.51
N ALA A 304 -1.87 -20.41 -8.46
CA ALA A 304 -2.70 -21.34 -9.23
C ALA A 304 -2.53 -21.14 -10.76
N VAL A 305 -2.42 -19.89 -11.23
CA VAL A 305 -2.09 -19.61 -12.64
C VAL A 305 -0.74 -20.21 -13.03
N ILE A 306 0.28 -20.10 -12.17
CA ILE A 306 1.60 -20.71 -12.44
C ILE A 306 1.50 -22.24 -12.44
N ARG A 307 0.70 -22.83 -11.54
CA ARG A 307 0.45 -24.28 -11.51
C ARG A 307 -0.07 -24.78 -12.84
N ASP A 308 -1.00 -24.08 -13.49
CA ASP A 308 -1.55 -24.48 -14.79
C ASP A 308 -0.49 -24.52 -15.89
N PHE A 309 0.60 -23.75 -15.77
CA PHE A 309 1.75 -23.84 -16.67
C PHE A 309 2.68 -25.01 -16.33
N MET A 310 2.88 -25.32 -15.06
CA MET A 310 3.82 -26.36 -14.59
C MET A 310 3.17 -27.75 -14.63
N LEU A 311 1.89 -27.82 -14.29
CA LEU A 311 1.10 -29.05 -14.25
C LEU A 311 -0.29 -28.76 -14.85
N PRO A 312 -0.39 -28.78 -16.20
CA PRO A 312 -1.63 -28.51 -16.89
C PRO A 312 -2.78 -29.44 -16.44
N ASN A 313 -3.97 -28.88 -16.29
CA ASN A 313 -5.15 -29.66 -15.89
C ASN A 313 -5.51 -30.65 -17.02
N PRO A 314 -5.45 -31.99 -16.78
CA PRO A 314 -5.75 -32.99 -17.80
C PRO A 314 -7.23 -33.03 -18.19
N ASP A 315 -8.11 -32.49 -17.33
CA ASP A 315 -9.56 -32.46 -17.57
C ASP A 315 -9.97 -31.28 -18.48
N SER A 316 -9.09 -30.31 -18.69
CA SER A 316 -9.31 -29.21 -19.62
C SER A 316 -8.77 -29.58 -21.00
N ARG A 317 -9.62 -29.55 -22.05
CA ARG A 317 -9.12 -29.58 -23.44
C ARG A 317 -8.35 -28.27 -23.68
N GLN A 318 -7.07 -28.38 -23.98
CA GLN A 318 -6.23 -27.27 -24.45
C GLN A 318 -6.72 -26.73 -25.81
#